data_6e8bf98a8ed6ee6f89c2a96ff5991ccf
#
_entry.id   6e8bf98a8ed6ee6f89c2a96ff5991ccf
#
_cell.length_a   1.000
_cell.length_b   1.000
_cell.length_c   1.000
_cell.angle_alpha   90.00
_cell.angle_beta   90.00
_cell.angle_gamma   90.00
#
_symmetry.space_group_name_H-M   'P 1'
#
loop_
_entity.id
_entity.type
_entity.pdbx_description
1 polymer ?
#
loop_
_entity_poly.entity_id
_entity_poly.type
_entity_poly.pdbx_seq_one_letter_code
_entity_poly.pdbx_strand_id
1 'polypeptide(L)'
;LDFDLGTLLEDIADTLAVRAIEKELELICSVNPTLPQWYKGDPGRVRQVLTNLIGNAIKFTAQGEVVLHYELILSSDGRQLLRFTVTDTGIGLSKEQQAKLFQKFSQADSSTTREFGGTGLGLAISKQLVELMGGEIGVHSEPGKGSSFWFTLDLEIAEAKIEPIK
;
A
#
# COMPACT_ATOMS: atom_id res chain seq x y z
N LEU A 1 15.60 1.16 12.40
CA LEU A 1 14.64 0.79 13.43
C LEU A 1 14.03 -0.56 13.12
N ASP A 2 14.02 -1.46 14.07
CA ASP A 2 13.44 -2.78 13.89
C ASP A 2 11.92 -2.69 14.06
N PHE A 3 11.18 -3.36 13.18
CA PHE A 3 9.73 -3.39 13.29
C PHE A 3 9.17 -4.74 12.86
N ASP A 4 8.02 -5.08 13.44
CA ASP A 4 7.25 -6.28 13.13
C ASP A 4 6.27 -5.96 12.01
N LEU A 5 6.54 -6.49 10.82
CA LEU A 5 5.73 -6.19 9.64
C LEU A 5 4.28 -6.66 9.80
N GLY A 6 4.08 -7.86 10.35
CA GLY A 6 2.73 -8.39 10.57
C GLY A 6 1.91 -7.50 11.49
N THR A 7 2.50 -7.06 12.60
CA THR A 7 1.84 -6.14 13.54
C THR A 7 1.51 -4.80 12.87
N LEU A 8 2.44 -4.29 12.07
CA LEU A 8 2.20 -3.04 11.34
C LEU A 8 1.00 -3.17 10.39
N LEU A 9 0.91 -4.26 9.65
CA LEU A 9 -0.20 -4.48 8.72
C LEU A 9 -1.53 -4.66 9.47
N GLU A 10 -1.52 -5.36 10.59
CA GLU A 10 -2.71 -5.53 11.43
C GLU A 10 -3.21 -4.19 11.97
N ASP A 11 -2.31 -3.34 12.43
CA ASP A 11 -2.65 -2.01 12.93
C ASP A 11 -3.27 -1.14 11.85
N ILE A 12 -2.71 -1.19 10.65
CA ILE A 12 -3.24 -0.43 9.51
C ILE A 12 -4.64 -0.94 9.15
N ALA A 13 -4.82 -2.25 9.11
CA ALA A 13 -6.11 -2.86 8.82
C ALA A 13 -7.16 -2.44 9.84
N ASP A 14 -6.82 -2.49 11.12
CA ASP A 14 -7.74 -2.08 12.19
C ASP A 14 -8.12 -0.61 12.06
N THR A 15 -7.17 0.25 11.76
CA THR A 15 -7.41 1.67 11.60
C THR A 15 -8.35 1.97 10.44
N LEU A 16 -8.18 1.27 9.33
CA LEU A 16 -8.95 1.54 8.10
C LEU A 16 -10.23 0.70 7.99
N ALA A 17 -10.40 -0.29 8.85
CA ALA A 17 -11.58 -1.15 8.85
C ALA A 17 -12.87 -0.35 9.02
N VAL A 18 -12.84 0.70 9.83
CA VAL A 18 -14.02 1.56 10.07
C VAL A 18 -14.52 2.15 8.76
N ARG A 19 -13.61 2.68 7.94
CA ARG A 19 -13.98 3.26 6.65
C ARG A 19 -14.53 2.22 5.68
N ALA A 20 -13.93 1.03 5.68
CA ALA A 20 -14.38 -0.05 4.82
C ALA A 20 -15.78 -0.52 5.23
N ILE A 21 -16.01 -0.69 6.53
CA ILE A 21 -17.30 -1.10 7.07
C ILE A 21 -18.39 -0.07 6.73
N GLU A 22 -18.10 1.21 6.85
CA GLU A 22 -19.06 2.27 6.51
C GLU A 22 -19.50 2.19 5.05
N LYS A 23 -18.66 1.71 4.16
CA LYS A 23 -18.99 1.53 2.75
C LYS A 23 -19.40 0.09 2.40
N GLU A 24 -19.49 -0.77 3.38
CA GLU A 24 -19.80 -2.19 3.20
C GLU A 24 -18.80 -2.92 2.28
N LEU A 25 -17.53 -2.51 2.37
CA LEU A 25 -16.44 -3.16 1.64
C LEU A 25 -15.73 -4.16 2.53
N GLU A 26 -15.25 -5.25 1.94
CA GLU A 26 -14.30 -6.12 2.62
C GLU A 26 -12.90 -5.52 2.51
N LEU A 27 -12.19 -5.47 3.62
CA LEU A 27 -10.78 -5.11 3.66
C LEU A 27 -9.99 -6.33 4.13
N ILE A 28 -9.12 -6.84 3.27
CA ILE A 28 -8.33 -8.02 3.53
C ILE A 28 -6.86 -7.64 3.50
N CYS A 29 -6.16 -7.88 4.62
CA CYS A 29 -4.71 -7.67 4.69
C CYS A 29 -4.05 -9.00 5.00
N SER A 30 -3.27 -9.50 4.05
CA SER A 30 -2.64 -10.82 4.16
C SER A 30 -1.21 -10.69 4.64
N VAL A 31 -0.88 -11.40 5.71
CA VAL A 31 0.49 -11.54 6.19
C VAL A 31 1.05 -12.83 5.59
N ASN A 32 2.26 -12.77 5.05
CA ASN A 32 2.90 -13.96 4.48
C ASN A 32 3.73 -14.66 5.56
N PRO A 33 3.26 -15.81 6.09
CA PRO A 33 3.95 -16.48 7.20
C PRO A 33 5.27 -17.14 6.82
N THR A 34 5.56 -17.24 5.51
CA THR A 34 6.82 -17.84 5.05
C THR A 34 7.96 -16.82 5.02
N LEU A 35 7.67 -15.54 5.19
CA LEU A 35 8.67 -14.48 5.17
C LEU A 35 9.04 -14.07 6.60
N PRO A 36 10.22 -13.42 6.77
CA PRO A 36 10.60 -12.91 8.08
C PRO A 36 9.56 -12.00 8.68
N GLN A 37 9.47 -12.01 9.98
CA GLN A 37 8.56 -11.18 10.75
C GLN A 37 9.15 -9.78 10.99
N TRP A 38 10.46 -9.72 11.24
CA TRP A 38 11.13 -8.49 11.63
C TRP A 38 12.04 -7.95 10.54
N TYR A 39 11.91 -6.68 10.27
CA TYR A 39 12.72 -5.96 9.30
C TYR A 39 13.27 -4.69 9.92
N LYS A 40 14.32 -4.13 9.30
CA LYS A 40 14.85 -2.82 9.65
C LYS A 40 14.40 -1.80 8.61
N GLY A 41 13.94 -0.67 9.06
CA GLY A 41 13.51 0.40 8.18
C GLY A 41 12.78 1.48 8.93
N ASP A 42 11.93 2.20 8.22
CA ASP A 42 11.12 3.27 8.79
C ASP A 42 9.65 2.86 8.79
N PRO A 43 9.15 2.28 9.89
CA PRO A 43 7.76 1.82 9.93
C PRO A 43 6.74 2.95 9.77
N GLY A 44 7.09 4.17 10.19
CA GLY A 44 6.21 5.32 10.01
C GLY A 44 5.98 5.66 8.55
N ARG A 45 7.04 5.61 7.73
CA ARG A 45 6.91 5.83 6.29
C ARG A 45 6.16 4.71 5.59
N VAL A 46 6.44 3.46 5.96
CA VAL A 46 5.72 2.30 5.42
C VAL A 46 4.24 2.42 5.74
N ARG A 47 3.91 2.76 6.98
CA ARG A 47 2.53 2.98 7.42
C ARG A 47 1.86 4.06 6.58
N GLN A 48 2.54 5.16 6.36
CA GLN A 48 1.96 6.29 5.60
C GLN A 48 1.66 5.90 4.16
N VAL A 49 2.58 5.21 3.49
CA VAL A 49 2.36 4.75 2.12
C VAL A 49 1.17 3.81 2.06
N LEU A 50 1.13 2.79 2.91
CA LEU A 50 0.04 1.81 2.93
C LEU A 50 -1.29 2.45 3.27
N THR A 51 -1.33 3.33 4.26
CA THR A 51 -2.55 4.04 4.65
C THR A 51 -3.09 4.87 3.50
N ASN A 52 -2.20 5.55 2.77
CA ASN A 52 -2.60 6.34 1.60
C ASN A 52 -3.16 5.45 0.49
N LEU A 53 -2.50 4.36 0.16
CA LEU A 53 -2.94 3.48 -0.91
C LEU A 53 -4.25 2.76 -0.57
N ILE A 54 -4.35 2.22 0.63
CA ILE A 54 -5.57 1.53 1.07
C ILE A 54 -6.71 2.53 1.22
N GLY A 55 -6.45 3.70 1.78
CA GLY A 55 -7.45 4.75 1.92
C GLY A 55 -8.01 5.19 0.58
N ASN A 56 -7.15 5.36 -0.43
CA ASN A 56 -7.60 5.69 -1.78
C ASN A 56 -8.40 4.55 -2.39
N ALA A 57 -7.97 3.31 -2.20
CA ALA A 57 -8.69 2.15 -2.71
C ALA A 57 -10.10 2.09 -2.14
N ILE A 58 -10.26 2.31 -0.84
CA ILE A 58 -11.58 2.36 -0.20
C ILE A 58 -12.40 3.50 -0.79
N LYS A 59 -11.81 4.66 -0.97
CA LYS A 59 -12.48 5.84 -1.53
C LYS A 59 -13.04 5.59 -2.92
N PHE A 60 -12.28 4.92 -3.78
CA PHE A 60 -12.65 4.69 -5.19
C PHE A 60 -13.44 3.40 -5.42
N THR A 61 -13.70 2.62 -4.40
CA THR A 61 -14.45 1.38 -4.52
C THR A 61 -15.83 1.56 -3.90
N ALA A 62 -16.87 1.37 -4.69
CA ALA A 62 -18.24 1.47 -4.21
C ALA A 62 -18.74 0.17 -3.63
N GLN A 63 -18.37 -0.95 -4.24
CA GLN A 63 -18.80 -2.29 -3.82
C GLN A 63 -17.64 -3.27 -4.05
N GLY A 64 -17.58 -4.29 -3.22
CA GLY A 64 -16.62 -5.37 -3.36
C GLY A 64 -15.55 -5.33 -2.28
N GLU A 65 -14.29 -5.34 -2.69
CA GLU A 65 -13.21 -5.56 -1.75
C GLU A 65 -11.96 -4.76 -2.05
N VAL A 66 -11.14 -4.57 -1.01
CA VAL A 66 -9.78 -4.03 -1.09
C VAL A 66 -8.86 -5.05 -0.43
N VAL A 67 -7.83 -5.48 -1.15
CA VAL A 67 -6.91 -6.52 -0.67
C VAL A 67 -5.48 -5.97 -0.66
N LEU A 68 -4.83 -6.07 0.48
CA LEU A 68 -3.39 -5.84 0.61
C LEU A 68 -2.69 -7.17 0.74
N HIS A 69 -1.69 -7.40 -0.09
CA HIS A 69 -0.78 -8.52 0.07
C HIS A 69 0.65 -8.09 -0.27
N TYR A 70 1.62 -8.90 0.12
CA TYR A 70 3.01 -8.66 -0.26
C TYR A 70 3.71 -9.96 -0.57
N GLU A 71 4.73 -9.86 -1.42
CA GLU A 71 5.49 -11.01 -1.89
C GLU A 71 6.98 -10.70 -1.96
N LEU A 72 7.78 -11.73 -1.88
CA LEU A 72 9.22 -11.63 -2.03
C LEU A 72 9.57 -11.62 -3.51
N ILE A 73 10.29 -10.59 -3.95
CA ILE A 73 10.78 -10.49 -5.31
C ILE A 73 12.22 -11.00 -5.42
N LEU A 74 13.06 -10.58 -4.46
CA LEU A 74 14.47 -10.94 -4.48
C LEU A 74 15.02 -10.97 -3.06
N SER A 75 15.87 -11.96 -2.75
CA SER A 75 16.51 -12.07 -1.45
C SER A 75 18.01 -12.22 -1.65
N SER A 76 18.79 -11.42 -0.93
CA SER A 76 20.26 -11.45 -1.03
C SER A 76 20.90 -10.81 0.19
N ASP A 77 21.86 -11.52 0.79
CA ASP A 77 22.72 -10.98 1.85
C ASP A 77 21.99 -10.33 3.02
N GLY A 78 20.94 -10.98 3.51
CA GLY A 78 20.19 -10.47 4.65
C GLY A 78 19.23 -9.34 4.30
N ARG A 79 19.01 -9.08 3.02
CA ARG A 79 18.04 -8.10 2.54
C ARG A 79 17.01 -8.76 1.65
N GLN A 80 15.82 -8.20 1.64
CA GLN A 80 14.74 -8.67 0.79
C GLN A 80 14.08 -7.51 0.08
N LEU A 81 13.85 -7.68 -1.22
CA LEU A 81 13.01 -6.78 -2.00
C LEU A 81 11.60 -7.33 -1.94
N LEU A 82 10.71 -6.60 -1.30
CA LEU A 82 9.31 -6.98 -1.16
C LEU A 82 8.45 -6.09 -2.05
N ARG A 83 7.42 -6.69 -2.66
CA ARG A 83 6.41 -5.92 -3.38
C ARG A 83 5.10 -5.99 -2.60
N PHE A 84 4.59 -4.82 -2.26
CA PHE A 84 3.28 -4.65 -1.63
C PHE A 84 2.29 -4.25 -2.70
N THR A 85 1.13 -4.90 -2.72
CA THR A 85 0.09 -4.62 -3.72
C THR A 85 -1.25 -4.41 -3.02
N VAL A 86 -1.90 -3.30 -3.35
CA VAL A 86 -3.26 -2.98 -2.90
C VAL A 86 -4.17 -3.06 -4.11
N THR A 87 -5.04 -4.05 -4.12
CA THR A 87 -5.96 -4.30 -5.23
C THR A 87 -7.38 -3.95 -4.81
N ASP A 88 -8.09 -3.20 -5.66
CA ASP A 88 -9.49 -2.87 -5.42
C ASP A 88 -10.35 -3.29 -6.61
N THR A 89 -11.64 -3.41 -6.34
CA THR A 89 -12.66 -3.74 -7.34
C THR A 89 -13.44 -2.49 -7.76
N GLY A 90 -12.78 -1.34 -7.73
CA GLY A 90 -13.41 -0.04 -7.98
C GLY A 90 -13.54 0.32 -9.46
N ILE A 91 -13.59 1.63 -9.70
CA ILE A 91 -13.87 2.16 -11.05
C ILE A 91 -12.74 2.01 -12.04
N GLY A 92 -11.52 1.78 -11.54
CA GLY A 92 -10.35 1.76 -12.41
C GLY A 92 -9.96 3.14 -12.92
N LEU A 93 -8.90 3.16 -13.71
CA LEU A 93 -8.30 4.40 -14.23
C LEU A 93 -8.00 4.25 -15.71
N SER A 94 -8.21 5.32 -16.47
CA SER A 94 -7.78 5.37 -17.86
C SER A 94 -6.25 5.44 -17.95
N LYS A 95 -5.71 5.17 -19.12
CA LYS A 95 -4.27 5.30 -19.35
C LYS A 95 -3.78 6.73 -19.12
N GLU A 96 -4.58 7.71 -19.51
CA GLU A 96 -4.25 9.13 -19.28
C GLU A 96 -4.19 9.45 -17.79
N GLN A 97 -5.16 8.98 -17.04
CA GLN A 97 -5.18 9.17 -15.58
C GLN A 97 -3.97 8.49 -14.93
N GLN A 98 -3.64 7.27 -15.35
CA GLN A 98 -2.49 6.55 -14.82
C GLN A 98 -1.18 7.30 -15.08
N ALA A 99 -1.02 7.88 -16.24
CA ALA A 99 0.18 8.63 -16.59
C ALA A 99 0.44 9.84 -15.70
N LYS A 100 -0.61 10.40 -15.10
CA LYS A 100 -0.52 11.62 -14.29
C LYS A 100 -0.56 11.36 -12.78
N LEU A 101 -0.83 10.14 -12.36
CA LEU A 101 -1.19 9.83 -10.97
C LEU A 101 -0.18 10.25 -9.92
N PHE A 102 1.09 10.05 -10.20
CA PHE A 102 2.14 10.27 -9.21
C PHE A 102 2.84 11.61 -9.37
N GLN A 103 2.36 12.45 -10.24
CA GLN A 103 2.92 13.80 -10.41
C GLN A 103 2.48 14.67 -9.24
N LYS A 104 3.43 15.48 -8.75
CA LYS A 104 3.14 16.40 -7.66
C LYS A 104 2.02 17.37 -8.10
N PHE A 105 1.02 17.53 -7.25
CA PHE A 105 -0.16 18.36 -7.52
C PHE A 105 -1.01 17.90 -8.70
N SER A 106 -0.68 16.78 -9.29
CA SER A 106 -1.57 16.14 -10.24
C SER A 106 -2.67 15.45 -9.46
N GLN A 107 -3.87 15.50 -9.95
CA GLN A 107 -5.02 14.93 -9.30
C GLN A 107 -5.72 13.96 -10.23
N ALA A 108 -4.97 13.35 -11.15
CA ALA A 108 -5.46 12.61 -12.28
C ALA A 108 -6.25 13.53 -13.21
N ASP A 109 -7.21 14.25 -12.67
CA ASP A 109 -7.74 15.53 -13.15
C ASP A 109 -8.47 16.18 -11.99
N SER A 110 -8.72 17.48 -12.12
CA SER A 110 -9.35 18.25 -11.03
C SER A 110 -10.75 17.78 -10.71
N SER A 111 -11.51 17.35 -11.72
CA SER A 111 -12.87 16.90 -11.51
C SER A 111 -12.90 15.56 -10.78
N THR A 112 -11.98 14.66 -11.06
CA THR A 112 -11.85 13.40 -10.31
C THR A 112 -11.56 13.69 -8.85
N THR A 113 -10.65 14.60 -8.57
CA THR A 113 -10.31 14.96 -7.20
C THR A 113 -11.51 15.53 -6.46
N ARG A 114 -12.27 16.42 -7.07
CA ARG A 114 -13.46 16.98 -6.45
C ARG A 114 -14.52 15.93 -6.21
N GLU A 115 -14.74 15.06 -7.18
CA GLU A 115 -15.75 14.02 -7.12
C GLU A 115 -15.47 13.04 -5.99
N PHE A 116 -14.22 12.65 -5.80
CA PHE A 116 -13.84 11.65 -4.81
C PHE A 116 -13.21 12.26 -3.55
N GLY A 117 -13.09 13.57 -3.50
CA GLY A 117 -12.58 14.25 -2.32
C GLY A 117 -11.08 14.12 -2.08
N GLY A 118 -10.33 13.60 -3.05
CA GLY A 118 -8.89 13.48 -2.95
C GLY A 118 -8.17 14.72 -3.45
N THR A 119 -6.96 14.97 -2.96
CA THR A 119 -6.13 16.08 -3.41
C THR A 119 -5.09 15.69 -4.44
N GLY A 120 -4.85 14.38 -4.60
CA GLY A 120 -3.75 13.86 -5.41
C GLY A 120 -2.39 13.91 -4.72
N LEU A 121 -2.29 14.67 -3.64
CA LEU A 121 -1.03 14.79 -2.90
C LEU A 121 -0.63 13.49 -2.21
N GLY A 122 -1.60 12.70 -1.77
CA GLY A 122 -1.33 11.42 -1.11
C GLY A 122 -0.49 10.48 -1.98
N LEU A 123 -0.80 10.38 -3.27
CA LEU A 123 -0.04 9.53 -4.19
C LEU A 123 1.34 10.10 -4.51
N ALA A 124 1.44 11.42 -4.68
CA ALA A 124 2.72 12.07 -4.90
C ALA A 124 3.63 11.92 -3.68
N ILE A 125 3.08 12.07 -2.48
CA ILE A 125 3.80 11.86 -1.22
C ILE A 125 4.23 10.40 -1.09
N SER A 126 3.36 9.46 -1.41
CA SER A 126 3.68 8.04 -1.39
C SER A 126 4.86 7.72 -2.31
N LYS A 127 4.87 8.28 -3.52
CA LYS A 127 5.99 8.12 -4.44
C LYS A 127 7.29 8.65 -3.85
N GLN A 128 7.26 9.85 -3.26
CA GLN A 128 8.44 10.43 -2.63
C GLN A 128 8.96 9.56 -1.48
N LEU A 129 8.06 9.06 -0.65
CA LEU A 129 8.44 8.20 0.49
C LEU A 129 9.03 6.87 0.02
N VAL A 130 8.43 6.25 -0.98
CA VAL A 130 8.91 4.99 -1.53
C VAL A 130 10.30 5.19 -2.16
N GLU A 131 10.50 6.27 -2.90
CA GLU A 131 11.79 6.57 -3.51
C GLU A 131 12.86 6.86 -2.47
N LEU A 132 12.51 7.55 -1.37
CA LEU A 132 13.41 7.76 -0.25
C LEU A 132 13.84 6.45 0.42
N MET A 133 12.99 5.44 0.36
CA MET A 133 13.29 4.10 0.88
C MET A 133 13.92 3.17 -0.16
N GLY A 134 14.29 3.71 -1.31
CA GLY A 134 14.99 2.95 -2.35
C GLY A 134 14.09 2.07 -3.21
N GLY A 135 12.78 2.28 -3.19
CA GLY A 135 11.83 1.47 -3.93
C GLY A 135 11.22 2.17 -5.13
N GLU A 136 10.27 1.49 -5.73
CA GLU A 136 9.49 1.96 -6.87
C GLU A 136 8.01 1.82 -6.56
N ILE A 137 7.19 2.63 -7.21
CA ILE A 137 5.73 2.58 -7.07
C ILE A 137 5.09 2.63 -8.45
N GLY A 138 3.99 1.94 -8.61
CA GLY A 138 3.26 1.93 -9.88
C GLY A 138 1.82 1.51 -9.72
N VAL A 139 1.14 1.39 -10.85
CA VAL A 139 -0.27 1.03 -10.89
C VAL A 139 -0.56 0.20 -12.14
N HIS A 140 -1.44 -0.78 -11.98
CA HIS A 140 -2.10 -1.47 -13.08
C HIS A 140 -3.59 -1.26 -12.90
N SER A 141 -4.26 -0.76 -13.92
CA SER A 141 -5.68 -0.46 -13.81
C SER A 141 -6.35 -0.54 -15.18
N GLU A 142 -7.61 -0.92 -15.16
CA GLU A 142 -8.48 -0.88 -16.34
C GLU A 142 -9.81 -0.27 -15.94
N PRO A 143 -10.35 0.68 -16.72
CA PRO A 143 -11.65 1.26 -16.42
C PRO A 143 -12.70 0.18 -16.25
N GLY A 144 -13.48 0.28 -15.18
CA GLY A 144 -14.55 -0.67 -14.86
C GLY A 144 -14.10 -1.97 -14.22
N LYS A 145 -12.80 -2.21 -14.06
CA LYS A 145 -12.26 -3.47 -13.53
C LYS A 145 -11.46 -3.30 -12.25
N GLY A 146 -11.30 -2.08 -11.77
CA GLY A 146 -10.54 -1.82 -10.57
C GLY A 146 -9.07 -1.51 -10.84
N SER A 147 -8.31 -1.43 -9.77
CA SER A 147 -6.90 -1.02 -9.80
C SER A 147 -6.05 -1.87 -8.88
N SER A 148 -4.78 -2.02 -9.23
CA SER A 148 -3.75 -2.59 -8.36
C SER A 148 -2.63 -1.58 -8.25
N PHE A 149 -2.49 -0.99 -7.08
CA PHE A 149 -1.37 -0.11 -6.75
C PHE A 149 -0.30 -0.96 -6.08
N TRP A 150 0.94 -0.83 -6.52
CA TRP A 150 2.03 -1.60 -5.96
C TRP A 150 3.21 -0.71 -5.66
N PHE A 151 4.01 -1.12 -4.69
CA PHE A 151 5.32 -0.50 -4.44
C PHE A 151 6.29 -1.56 -3.92
N THR A 152 7.57 -1.29 -4.13
CA THR A 152 8.62 -2.18 -3.67
C THR A 152 9.42 -1.49 -2.58
N LEU A 153 9.94 -2.29 -1.66
CA LEU A 153 10.88 -1.84 -0.65
C LEU A 153 11.99 -2.87 -0.52
N ASP A 154 13.22 -2.38 -0.46
CA ASP A 154 14.38 -3.19 -0.17
C ASP A 154 14.67 -3.05 1.32
N LEU A 155 14.33 -4.08 2.10
CA LEU A 155 14.42 -4.04 3.55
C LEU A 155 15.49 -5.00 4.04
N GLU A 156 16.25 -4.56 5.02
CA GLU A 156 17.17 -5.45 5.74
C GLU A 156 16.36 -6.30 6.71
N ILE A 157 16.68 -7.59 6.77
CA ILE A 157 16.05 -8.49 7.73
C ILE A 157 16.64 -8.19 9.11
N ALA A 158 15.79 -7.92 10.09
CA ALA A 158 16.24 -7.77 11.46
C ALA A 158 16.43 -9.13 12.09
N GLU A 159 17.36 -9.22 13.06
CA GLU A 159 17.51 -10.45 13.83
C GLU A 159 16.18 -10.76 14.52
N ALA A 160 15.77 -12.02 14.40
CA ALA A 160 14.56 -12.47 15.06
C ALA A 160 14.69 -12.19 16.55
N LYS A 161 13.83 -11.35 17.07
CA LYS A 161 13.70 -11.17 18.51
C LYS A 161 12.91 -12.37 19.01
N ILE A 162 13.65 -13.45 19.25
CA ILE A 162 13.05 -14.65 19.79
C ILE A 162 12.79 -14.40 21.25
N GLU A 163 11.52 -14.27 21.58
CA GLU A 163 11.16 -14.27 22.99
C GLU A 163 11.38 -15.68 23.51
N PRO A 164 12.01 -15.84 24.68
CA PRO A 164 12.20 -17.14 25.24
C PRO A 164 10.86 -17.86 25.37
N ILE A 165 10.83 -19.09 24.90
CA ILE A 165 9.67 -19.96 25.08
C ILE A 165 9.56 -20.25 26.57
N LYS A 166 8.44 -19.96 27.10
CA LYS A 166 8.21 -20.15 28.55
C LYS A 166 7.36 -21.35 28.78
#